data_156553264ede376f2d4350ee3aaa7cd6
#
_entry.id   156553264ede376f2d4350ee3aaa7cd6
#
_cell.length_a   1.000
_cell.length_b   1.000
_cell.length_c   1.000
_cell.angle_alpha   90.00
_cell.angle_beta   90.00
_cell.angle_gamma   90.00
#
_symmetry.space_group_name_H-M   'P 1'
#
loop_
_entity.id
_entity.type
_entity.pdbx_description
1 polymer ?
#
loop_
_entity_poly.entity_id
_entity_poly.type
_entity_poly.pdbx_seq_one_letter_code
_entity_poly.pdbx_strand_id
1 'polypeptide(L)'
;MKKSLVLAMAMALGVTASAYAANPFSDVPAGHWAYDSISKLAAAGVIDGYGDGTFGGDKLMTRYEMAQIVAKAMAKGANVDKLAAEFADELDNLGVRVANLEKKADNVKVTGEVRFRYVNQDGAMARFKGENDNLDSVVLGNKSNHVADIRSRIWINGMINDDWTYTGMLQNVQNLNNNTGDENTSFQRAYVDGKLGGMAVRAGRYNLVIADGNIYDTRADGLELSYGNKLKLKGFAGKATDGITVVPVNITNGTDTLIGDIENGGKYWGLALEGELAKGLKATAGYTKFKDMGTGFVESLGAPSGDIPDFFYGKTDIDNGIWHAGLSYDIGHFNLSAMYLKGDLSADKFNVMFDGEINKAIDQYLDDDGFVIGLSYKGAKAEDAGSWGAWAKYYDQGAQTYVAHTTDANTFGMTGFKGFGVGANYTLAKNIVANVAYYNTESKLAKEIPGAADYLDRSKDHRFWTDVTFTF
;
A
#
# COMPACT_ATOMS: atom_id res chain seq x y z
N MET A 1 -1.55 -56.15 -16.00
CA MET A 1 -1.31 -54.71 -15.84
C MET A 1 -1.51 -54.19 -14.40
N LYS A 2 -2.50 -54.70 -13.65
CA LYS A 2 -2.84 -54.17 -12.29
C LYS A 2 -1.73 -54.34 -11.23
N LYS A 3 -1.02 -55.49 -11.22
CA LYS A 3 -0.01 -55.79 -10.18
C LYS A 3 1.24 -54.92 -10.28
N SER A 4 1.68 -54.60 -11.49
CA SER A 4 2.84 -53.73 -11.74
C SER A 4 2.56 -52.24 -11.48
N LEU A 5 1.32 -51.80 -11.61
CA LEU A 5 0.92 -50.42 -11.38
C LEU A 5 0.95 -50.03 -9.88
N VAL A 6 0.42 -50.88 -9.02
CA VAL A 6 0.43 -50.68 -7.56
C VAL A 6 1.86 -50.64 -7.03
N LEU A 7 2.72 -51.51 -7.55
CA LEU A 7 4.13 -51.53 -7.17
C LEU A 7 4.87 -50.26 -7.66
N ALA A 8 4.59 -49.79 -8.88
CA ALA A 8 5.18 -48.56 -9.43
C ALA A 8 4.77 -47.34 -8.64
N MET A 9 3.50 -47.24 -8.20
CA MET A 9 3.07 -46.12 -7.34
C MET A 9 3.69 -46.16 -5.97
N ALA A 10 3.86 -47.32 -5.35
CA ALA A 10 4.50 -47.45 -4.04
C ALA A 10 5.98 -47.03 -4.09
N MET A 11 6.68 -47.32 -5.20
CA MET A 11 8.06 -46.90 -5.42
C MET A 11 8.18 -45.40 -5.72
N ALA A 12 7.21 -44.83 -6.45
CA ALA A 12 7.20 -43.39 -6.81
C ALA A 12 6.98 -42.47 -5.62
N LEU A 13 6.29 -42.93 -4.58
CA LEU A 13 6.01 -42.14 -3.36
C LEU A 13 7.21 -41.97 -2.44
N GLY A 14 8.31 -42.72 -2.62
CA GLY A 14 9.52 -42.56 -1.83
C GLY A 14 9.30 -42.64 -0.30
N VAL A 15 8.26 -43.37 0.14
CA VAL A 15 7.78 -43.33 1.54
C VAL A 15 8.81 -43.99 2.43
N THR A 16 9.58 -43.18 3.14
CA THR A 16 10.33 -43.63 4.34
C THR A 16 9.34 -43.80 5.47
N ALA A 17 8.72 -44.94 5.56
CA ALA A 17 7.71 -45.22 6.56
C ALA A 17 8.33 -45.70 7.88
N SER A 18 8.03 -45.02 8.92
CA SER A 18 8.10 -45.48 10.29
C SER A 18 6.70 -45.47 10.92
N ALA A 19 5.77 -46.17 10.35
CA ALA A 19 4.53 -46.56 11.01
C ALA A 19 3.97 -47.81 10.32
N TYR A 20 4.02 -48.93 10.97
CA TYR A 20 3.25 -50.12 10.60
C TYR A 20 1.77 -49.83 10.85
N ALA A 21 1.10 -49.18 9.92
CA ALA A 21 -0.32 -49.14 9.91
C ALA A 21 -0.79 -50.55 9.40
N ALA A 22 -1.60 -51.22 10.17
CA ALA A 22 -2.23 -52.47 9.74
C ALA A 22 -2.99 -52.22 8.41
N ASN A 23 -2.92 -53.14 7.46
CA ASN A 23 -3.64 -53.03 6.21
C ASN A 23 -5.14 -52.93 6.52
N PRO A 24 -5.84 -51.86 6.08
CA PRO A 24 -7.25 -51.68 6.36
C PRO A 24 -8.17 -52.61 5.56
N PHE A 25 -7.59 -53.38 4.62
CA PHE A 25 -8.40 -54.17 3.70
C PHE A 25 -8.42 -55.69 4.07
N SER A 26 -9.60 -56.22 4.23
CA SER A 26 -9.85 -57.61 4.69
C SER A 26 -9.45 -58.67 3.66
N ASP A 27 -9.44 -58.34 2.37
CA ASP A 27 -9.15 -59.22 1.23
C ASP A 27 -7.64 -59.25 0.84
N VAL A 28 -6.78 -58.56 1.60
CA VAL A 28 -5.32 -58.55 1.40
C VAL A 28 -4.64 -59.13 2.63
N PRO A 29 -4.44 -60.44 2.72
CA PRO A 29 -3.86 -61.07 3.90
C PRO A 29 -2.35 -60.75 4.08
N ALA A 30 -1.83 -60.77 5.32
CA ALA A 30 -0.47 -60.40 5.66
C ALA A 30 0.62 -61.15 4.87
N GLY A 31 0.32 -62.32 4.35
CA GLY A 31 1.25 -63.08 3.50
C GLY A 31 1.19 -62.71 1.99
N HIS A 32 0.33 -61.82 1.62
CA HIS A 32 0.18 -61.42 0.20
C HIS A 32 1.37 -60.55 -0.24
N TRP A 33 1.93 -60.83 -1.40
CA TRP A 33 3.14 -60.12 -1.91
C TRP A 33 3.00 -58.58 -1.98
N ALA A 34 1.76 -58.08 -2.14
CA ALA A 34 1.47 -56.65 -2.27
C ALA A 34 1.03 -56.02 -0.92
N TYR A 35 1.00 -56.75 0.19
CA TYR A 35 0.46 -56.32 1.47
C TYR A 35 1.10 -54.97 1.94
N ASP A 36 2.43 -54.92 2.01
CA ASP A 36 3.14 -53.75 2.44
C ASP A 36 2.95 -52.54 1.52
N SER A 37 2.90 -52.75 0.20
CA SER A 37 2.70 -51.69 -0.77
C SER A 37 1.27 -51.13 -0.70
N ILE A 38 0.26 -51.98 -0.52
CA ILE A 38 -1.13 -51.56 -0.38
C ILE A 38 -1.35 -50.84 0.96
N SER A 39 -0.76 -51.34 2.05
CA SER A 39 -0.82 -50.70 3.37
C SER A 39 -0.18 -49.30 3.35
N LYS A 40 0.97 -49.12 2.70
CA LYS A 40 1.63 -47.84 2.53
C LYS A 40 0.80 -46.85 1.68
N LEU A 41 0.23 -47.29 0.59
CA LEU A 41 -0.63 -46.49 -0.27
C LEU A 41 -1.95 -46.07 0.42
N ALA A 42 -2.52 -46.96 1.23
CA ALA A 42 -3.69 -46.65 2.05
C ALA A 42 -3.34 -45.65 3.18
N ALA A 43 -2.24 -45.86 3.88
CA ALA A 43 -1.75 -44.94 4.92
C ALA A 43 -1.41 -43.55 4.34
N ALA A 44 -0.92 -43.50 3.11
CA ALA A 44 -0.66 -42.24 2.39
C ALA A 44 -1.95 -41.60 1.84
N GLY A 45 -3.11 -42.23 1.96
CA GLY A 45 -4.38 -41.73 1.41
C GLY A 45 -4.43 -41.67 -0.11
N VAL A 46 -3.67 -42.54 -0.79
CA VAL A 46 -3.67 -42.67 -2.27
C VAL A 46 -4.76 -43.63 -2.72
N ILE A 47 -5.01 -44.67 -1.93
CA ILE A 47 -6.08 -45.67 -2.15
C ILE A 47 -6.99 -45.74 -0.94
N ASP A 48 -8.30 -45.76 -1.16
CA ASP A 48 -9.32 -45.86 -0.10
C ASP A 48 -9.97 -47.22 -0.01
N GLY A 49 -9.81 -48.07 -1.06
CA GLY A 49 -10.55 -49.33 -1.19
C GLY A 49 -12.02 -49.10 -1.51
N TYR A 50 -12.81 -50.12 -1.26
CA TYR A 50 -14.28 -50.07 -1.41
C TYR A 50 -14.96 -49.87 -0.05
N GLY A 51 -16.19 -49.38 -0.06
CA GLY A 51 -16.94 -49.09 1.16
C GLY A 51 -17.27 -50.33 2.03
N ASP A 52 -17.03 -51.55 1.51
CA ASP A 52 -17.14 -52.82 2.20
C ASP A 52 -15.86 -53.25 2.95
N GLY A 53 -14.84 -52.41 2.96
CA GLY A 53 -13.53 -52.66 3.63
C GLY A 53 -12.65 -53.62 2.82
N THR A 54 -12.85 -53.74 1.51
CA THR A 54 -11.98 -54.51 0.63
C THR A 54 -11.14 -53.65 -0.30
N PHE A 55 -9.99 -54.17 -0.72
CA PHE A 55 -9.16 -53.57 -1.77
C PHE A 55 -9.70 -53.92 -3.18
N GLY A 56 -10.30 -55.08 -3.34
CA GLY A 56 -10.87 -55.52 -4.58
C GLY A 56 -9.85 -55.79 -5.68
N GLY A 57 -8.73 -56.44 -5.35
CA GLY A 57 -7.62 -56.67 -6.27
C GLY A 57 -7.96 -57.43 -7.56
N ASP A 58 -9.04 -58.18 -7.57
CA ASP A 58 -9.55 -58.94 -8.74
C ASP A 58 -10.68 -58.23 -9.49
N LYS A 59 -11.17 -57.08 -8.98
CA LYS A 59 -12.21 -56.29 -9.66
C LYS A 59 -11.62 -55.52 -10.86
N LEU A 60 -12.42 -55.37 -11.90
CA LEU A 60 -12.10 -54.50 -13.02
C LEU A 60 -12.25 -53.06 -12.56
N MET A 61 -11.20 -52.28 -12.74
CA MET A 61 -11.17 -50.85 -12.43
C MET A 61 -11.43 -50.05 -13.71
N THR A 62 -12.27 -49.04 -13.62
CA THR A 62 -12.51 -48.11 -14.73
C THR A 62 -11.31 -47.17 -14.90
N ARG A 63 -11.18 -46.56 -16.09
CA ARG A 63 -10.12 -45.55 -16.35
C ARG A 63 -10.27 -44.35 -15.40
N TYR A 64 -11.49 -43.92 -15.08
CA TYR A 64 -11.72 -42.81 -14.13
C TYR A 64 -11.30 -43.14 -12.69
N GLU A 65 -11.55 -44.36 -12.20
CA GLU A 65 -11.05 -44.77 -10.88
C GLU A 65 -9.53 -44.79 -10.85
N MET A 66 -8.88 -45.20 -11.95
CA MET A 66 -7.44 -45.17 -12.06
C MET A 66 -6.91 -43.74 -12.12
N ALA A 67 -7.56 -42.86 -12.88
CA ALA A 67 -7.19 -41.43 -12.94
C ALA A 67 -7.31 -40.75 -11.57
N GLN A 68 -8.33 -41.08 -10.77
CA GLN A 68 -8.45 -40.58 -9.39
C GLN A 68 -7.26 -40.99 -8.50
N ILE A 69 -6.80 -42.26 -8.62
CA ILE A 69 -5.65 -42.74 -7.88
C ILE A 69 -4.37 -42.00 -8.33
N VAL A 70 -4.21 -41.79 -9.66
CA VAL A 70 -3.08 -41.04 -10.20
C VAL A 70 -3.12 -39.57 -9.68
N ALA A 71 -4.26 -38.90 -9.71
CA ALA A 71 -4.45 -37.56 -9.19
C ALA A 71 -4.07 -37.45 -7.70
N LYS A 72 -4.53 -38.40 -6.86
CA LYS A 72 -4.16 -38.45 -5.44
C LYS A 72 -2.66 -38.68 -5.24
N ALA A 73 -2.02 -39.52 -6.05
CA ALA A 73 -0.60 -39.77 -5.99
C ALA A 73 0.21 -38.50 -6.37
N MET A 74 -0.23 -37.77 -7.39
CA MET A 74 0.36 -36.48 -7.78
C MET A 74 0.24 -35.45 -6.67
N ALA A 75 -0.94 -35.31 -6.07
CA ALA A 75 -1.19 -34.39 -4.96
C ALA A 75 -0.33 -34.68 -3.72
N LYS A 76 0.17 -35.92 -3.58
CA LYS A 76 1.10 -36.32 -2.53
C LYS A 76 2.59 -36.24 -2.95
N GLY A 77 2.87 -35.65 -4.11
CA GLY A 77 4.22 -35.43 -4.60
C GLY A 77 4.89 -36.64 -5.25
N ALA A 78 4.11 -37.67 -5.61
CA ALA A 78 4.64 -38.84 -6.33
C ALA A 78 4.97 -38.48 -7.78
N ASN A 79 6.13 -38.94 -8.26
CA ASN A 79 6.46 -38.86 -9.68
C ASN A 79 5.71 -39.96 -10.43
N VAL A 80 4.63 -39.60 -11.09
CA VAL A 80 3.75 -40.49 -11.88
C VAL A 80 3.57 -40.01 -13.31
N ASP A 81 4.55 -39.28 -13.87
CA ASP A 81 4.48 -38.60 -15.17
C ASP A 81 3.98 -39.50 -16.30
N LYS A 82 4.44 -40.75 -16.37
CA LYS A 82 3.99 -41.72 -17.38
C LYS A 82 2.52 -42.10 -17.22
N LEU A 83 2.04 -42.19 -15.98
CA LEU A 83 0.62 -42.51 -15.70
C LEU A 83 -0.21 -41.25 -15.94
N ALA A 84 0.25 -40.08 -15.59
CA ALA A 84 -0.41 -38.83 -15.88
C ALA A 84 -0.61 -38.63 -17.39
N ALA A 85 0.39 -38.97 -18.19
CA ALA A 85 0.27 -38.93 -19.65
C ALA A 85 -0.71 -40.00 -20.22
N GLU A 86 -0.76 -41.21 -19.66
CA GLU A 86 -1.70 -42.26 -20.06
C GLU A 86 -3.16 -41.92 -19.73
N PHE A 87 -3.39 -41.20 -18.64
CA PHE A 87 -4.75 -40.86 -18.15
C PHE A 87 -5.05 -39.36 -18.33
N ALA A 88 -4.38 -38.68 -19.29
CA ALA A 88 -4.50 -37.22 -19.47
C ALA A 88 -5.96 -36.78 -19.67
N ASP A 89 -6.72 -37.45 -20.53
CA ASP A 89 -8.11 -37.12 -20.84
C ASP A 89 -9.02 -37.24 -19.60
N GLU A 90 -8.83 -38.29 -18.81
CA GLU A 90 -9.60 -38.49 -17.58
C GLU A 90 -9.17 -37.50 -16.49
N LEU A 91 -7.90 -37.20 -16.40
CA LEU A 91 -7.35 -36.18 -15.47
C LEU A 91 -7.84 -34.78 -15.82
N ASP A 92 -7.91 -34.43 -17.10
CA ASP A 92 -8.48 -33.17 -17.56
C ASP A 92 -9.97 -33.06 -17.20
N ASN A 93 -10.73 -34.13 -17.41
CA ASN A 93 -12.15 -34.16 -17.01
C ASN A 93 -12.32 -34.03 -15.48
N LEU A 94 -11.46 -34.65 -14.69
CA LEU A 94 -11.41 -34.52 -13.23
C LEU A 94 -10.90 -33.13 -12.85
N GLY A 95 -9.87 -32.62 -13.51
CA GLY A 95 -9.24 -31.33 -13.28
C GLY A 95 -10.17 -30.16 -13.52
N VAL A 96 -11.00 -30.19 -14.55
CA VAL A 96 -12.04 -29.16 -14.79
C VAL A 96 -13.02 -29.10 -13.61
N ARG A 97 -13.39 -30.23 -13.02
CA ARG A 97 -14.24 -30.25 -11.83
C ARG A 97 -13.53 -29.77 -10.57
N VAL A 98 -12.27 -30.16 -10.37
CA VAL A 98 -11.43 -29.73 -9.26
C VAL A 98 -11.10 -28.24 -9.40
N ALA A 99 -10.66 -27.79 -10.57
CA ALA A 99 -10.39 -26.37 -10.84
C ALA A 99 -11.64 -25.49 -10.67
N ASN A 100 -12.83 -25.98 -11.04
CA ASN A 100 -14.09 -25.27 -10.80
C ASN A 100 -14.51 -25.29 -9.33
N LEU A 101 -14.16 -26.32 -8.58
CA LEU A 101 -14.38 -26.40 -7.13
C LEU A 101 -13.37 -25.51 -6.39
N GLU A 102 -12.11 -25.52 -6.79
CA GLU A 102 -11.07 -24.63 -6.28
C GLU A 102 -11.39 -23.17 -6.57
N LYS A 103 -11.83 -22.84 -7.79
CA LYS A 103 -12.33 -21.49 -8.13
C LYS A 103 -13.52 -21.07 -7.27
N LYS A 104 -14.37 -21.99 -6.83
CA LYS A 104 -15.51 -21.71 -5.95
C LYS A 104 -15.14 -21.74 -4.47
N ALA A 105 -14.16 -22.52 -4.07
CA ALA A 105 -13.71 -22.64 -2.69
C ALA A 105 -12.79 -21.45 -2.29
N ASP A 106 -12.01 -20.92 -3.24
CA ASP A 106 -11.06 -19.82 -3.02
C ASP A 106 -11.54 -18.47 -3.58
N ASN A 107 -12.85 -18.21 -3.58
CA ASN A 107 -13.37 -16.91 -3.99
C ASN A 107 -12.87 -15.75 -3.12
N VAL A 108 -12.44 -16.02 -1.89
CA VAL A 108 -11.93 -15.02 -0.97
C VAL A 108 -10.58 -15.46 -0.43
N LYS A 109 -9.55 -14.70 -0.77
CA LYS A 109 -8.20 -14.85 -0.23
C LYS A 109 -7.95 -13.83 0.86
N VAL A 110 -7.53 -14.30 2.02
CA VAL A 110 -7.13 -13.45 3.15
C VAL A 110 -5.61 -13.49 3.27
N THR A 111 -4.99 -12.32 3.36
CA THR A 111 -3.55 -12.14 3.62
C THR A 111 -3.37 -11.05 4.67
N GLY A 112 -2.21 -11.00 5.29
CA GLY A 112 -1.98 -10.01 6.33
C GLY A 112 -0.56 -9.51 6.42
N GLU A 113 -0.42 -8.40 7.12
CA GLU A 113 0.88 -7.87 7.54
C GLU A 113 0.83 -7.36 8.98
N VAL A 114 1.92 -7.55 9.70
CA VAL A 114 2.17 -6.89 10.97
C VAL A 114 3.48 -6.14 10.85
N ARG A 115 3.47 -4.83 11.15
CA ARG A 115 4.66 -3.99 11.14
C ARG A 115 4.93 -3.42 12.52
N PHE A 116 6.11 -3.68 13.03
CA PHE A 116 6.68 -2.98 14.19
C PHE A 116 7.50 -1.82 13.68
N ARG A 117 7.22 -0.61 14.15
CA ARG A 117 7.89 0.61 13.72
C ARG A 117 8.45 1.37 14.92
N TYR A 118 9.64 1.93 14.74
CA TYR A 118 10.21 2.94 15.61
C TYR A 118 10.70 4.13 14.78
N VAL A 119 10.30 5.31 15.18
CA VAL A 119 10.72 6.57 14.59
C VAL A 119 11.27 7.45 15.68
N ASN A 120 12.47 7.97 15.47
CA ASN A 120 13.01 9.07 16.28
C ASN A 120 13.10 10.29 15.39
N GLN A 121 12.57 11.40 15.88
CA GLN A 121 12.53 12.67 15.20
C GLN A 121 13.11 13.74 16.11
N ASP A 122 14.06 14.52 15.57
CA ASP A 122 14.71 15.60 16.26
C ASP A 122 14.72 16.82 15.35
N GLY A 123 14.01 17.86 15.74
CA GLY A 123 13.88 19.06 14.94
C GLY A 123 12.64 19.89 15.27
N ALA A 124 12.44 20.92 14.47
CA ALA A 124 11.32 21.84 14.59
C ALA A 124 10.05 21.19 14.09
N MET A 125 9.26 20.63 14.98
CA MET A 125 7.88 20.27 14.70
C MET A 125 6.95 21.43 15.05
N ALA A 126 6.14 21.83 14.07
CA ALA A 126 4.87 22.46 14.39
C ALA A 126 3.95 21.35 14.91
N ARG A 127 3.85 21.21 16.21
CA ARG A 127 2.88 20.30 16.85
C ARG A 127 1.63 21.06 17.17
N PHE A 128 0.54 20.62 16.60
CA PHE A 128 -0.79 20.89 17.13
C PHE A 128 -1.06 19.87 18.24
N LYS A 129 -1.02 20.26 19.47
CA LYS A 129 -1.51 19.47 20.58
C LYS A 129 -2.89 19.98 20.95
N GLY A 130 -3.92 19.34 20.37
CA GLY A 130 -5.29 19.46 20.89
C GLY A 130 -5.47 18.45 22.01
N GLU A 131 -5.57 18.88 23.24
CA GLU A 131 -6.29 18.18 24.29
C GLU A 131 -7.69 18.79 24.25
N ASN A 132 -8.71 17.99 23.93
CA ASN A 132 -10.11 18.39 23.85
C ASN A 132 -10.50 19.38 22.73
N ASP A 133 -10.29 19.03 21.47
CA ASP A 133 -10.86 19.74 20.29
C ASP A 133 -10.73 21.29 20.28
N ASN A 134 -9.91 21.86 21.13
CA ASN A 134 -9.58 23.28 21.17
C ASN A 134 -8.16 23.52 20.72
N LEU A 135 -7.99 24.38 19.74
CA LEU A 135 -6.72 24.90 19.21
C LEU A 135 -6.02 25.76 20.28
N ASP A 136 -5.36 25.17 21.25
CA ASP A 136 -4.74 25.90 22.36
C ASP A 136 -3.25 26.17 22.18
N SER A 137 -2.78 26.61 21.10
CA SER A 137 -1.40 27.08 20.87
C SER A 137 -0.55 26.25 19.91
N VAL A 138 -0.05 26.94 18.93
CA VAL A 138 1.10 26.52 18.11
C VAL A 138 2.35 26.63 18.96
N VAL A 139 2.86 25.51 19.43
CA VAL A 139 4.17 25.48 20.10
C VAL A 139 5.21 25.07 19.08
N LEU A 140 5.91 26.03 18.50
CA LEU A 140 7.17 25.79 17.82
C LEU A 140 8.20 25.38 18.87
N GLY A 141 8.49 24.13 19.00
CA GLY A 141 9.41 23.61 20.01
C GLY A 141 10.39 22.60 19.43
N ASN A 142 11.67 22.82 19.62
CA ASN A 142 12.70 21.79 19.48
C ASN A 142 12.42 20.69 20.50
N LYS A 143 11.76 19.63 20.11
CA LYS A 143 11.62 18.44 20.95
C LYS A 143 11.96 17.21 20.15
N SER A 144 12.92 16.45 20.64
CA SER A 144 13.08 15.06 20.26
C SER A 144 11.81 14.31 20.59
N ASN A 145 11.25 13.66 19.61
CA ASN A 145 10.06 12.84 19.75
C ASN A 145 10.31 11.45 19.17
N HIS A 146 9.84 10.44 19.85
CA HIS A 146 9.89 9.09 19.34
C HIS A 146 8.49 8.50 19.28
N VAL A 147 8.25 7.71 18.26
CA VAL A 147 7.02 6.96 18.06
C VAL A 147 7.39 5.50 17.90
N ALA A 148 6.76 4.65 18.69
CA ALA A 148 6.80 3.21 18.51
C ALA A 148 5.36 2.71 18.34
N ASP A 149 5.10 1.99 17.27
CA ASP A 149 3.77 1.44 17.01
C ASP A 149 3.81 0.03 16.40
N ILE A 150 2.70 -0.66 16.54
CA ILE A 150 2.39 -1.90 15.84
C ILE A 150 1.21 -1.61 14.92
N ARG A 151 1.39 -1.85 13.62
CA ARG A 151 0.31 -1.80 12.65
C ARG A 151 -0.03 -3.19 12.16
N SER A 152 -1.28 -3.57 12.28
CA SER A 152 -1.83 -4.79 11.71
C SER A 152 -2.74 -4.45 10.54
N ARG A 153 -2.59 -5.16 9.41
CA ARG A 153 -3.45 -5.07 8.23
C ARG A 153 -3.91 -6.45 7.82
N ILE A 154 -5.19 -6.58 7.55
CA ILE A 154 -5.79 -7.79 6.98
C ILE A 154 -6.43 -7.41 5.65
N TRP A 155 -5.98 -8.06 4.59
CA TRP A 155 -6.49 -7.90 3.25
C TRP A 155 -7.47 -9.02 2.93
N ILE A 156 -8.61 -8.66 2.36
CA ILE A 156 -9.66 -9.56 1.92
C ILE A 156 -9.84 -9.33 0.42
N ASN A 157 -9.43 -10.29 -0.40
CA ASN A 157 -9.52 -10.21 -1.84
C ASN A 157 -10.55 -11.23 -2.31
N GLY A 158 -11.64 -10.77 -2.92
CA GLY A 158 -12.74 -11.60 -3.42
C GLY A 158 -12.83 -11.53 -4.94
N MET A 159 -12.94 -12.70 -5.60
CA MET A 159 -13.26 -12.76 -7.02
C MET A 159 -14.78 -12.63 -7.18
N ILE A 160 -15.25 -11.56 -7.85
CA ILE A 160 -16.67 -11.36 -8.15
C ILE A 160 -17.03 -12.20 -9.37
N ASN A 161 -16.23 -12.10 -10.43
CA ASN A 161 -16.29 -12.91 -11.64
C ASN A 161 -14.92 -12.86 -12.35
N ASP A 162 -14.83 -13.40 -13.58
CA ASP A 162 -13.55 -13.47 -14.32
C ASP A 162 -12.93 -12.09 -14.63
N ASP A 163 -13.73 -11.03 -14.67
CA ASP A 163 -13.28 -9.66 -15.00
C ASP A 163 -13.24 -8.72 -13.79
N TRP A 164 -13.86 -9.09 -12.66
CA TRP A 164 -14.02 -8.18 -11.52
C TRP A 164 -13.59 -8.82 -10.21
N THR A 165 -12.85 -8.06 -9.42
CA THR A 165 -12.41 -8.42 -8.07
C THR A 165 -12.79 -7.34 -7.06
N TYR A 166 -13.01 -7.76 -5.81
CA TYR A 166 -13.16 -6.87 -4.67
C TYR A 166 -11.90 -6.94 -3.81
N THR A 167 -11.48 -5.78 -3.30
CA THR A 167 -10.41 -5.69 -2.29
C THR A 167 -10.89 -4.89 -1.09
N GLY A 168 -10.85 -5.52 0.07
CA GLY A 168 -11.04 -4.88 1.37
C GLY A 168 -9.75 -4.89 2.18
N MET A 169 -9.50 -3.88 3.00
CA MET A 169 -8.39 -3.87 3.96
C MET A 169 -8.83 -3.27 5.28
N LEU A 170 -8.73 -4.09 6.33
CA LEU A 170 -8.84 -3.66 7.71
C LEU A 170 -7.47 -3.25 8.23
N GLN A 171 -7.42 -2.16 8.99
CA GLN A 171 -6.20 -1.71 9.65
C GLN A 171 -6.46 -1.37 11.10
N ASN A 172 -5.52 -1.76 11.94
CA ASN A 172 -5.40 -1.32 13.32
C ASN A 172 -3.97 -0.82 13.55
N VAL A 173 -3.81 0.28 14.29
CA VAL A 173 -2.51 0.82 14.70
C VAL A 173 -2.54 0.99 16.21
N GLN A 174 -1.61 0.37 16.91
CA GLN A 174 -1.46 0.49 18.36
C GLN A 174 -0.19 1.26 18.67
N ASN A 175 -0.33 2.36 19.40
CA ASN A 175 0.80 3.16 19.84
C ASN A 175 1.39 2.56 21.13
N LEU A 176 2.67 2.18 21.09
CA LEU A 176 3.36 1.56 22.22
C LEU A 176 3.86 2.57 23.25
N ASN A 177 3.91 3.85 22.92
CA ASN A 177 4.44 4.88 23.82
C ASN A 177 3.46 5.31 24.91
N ASN A 178 2.15 5.21 24.65
CA ASN A 178 1.13 5.85 25.48
C ASN A 178 0.34 4.89 26.37
N ASN A 179 0.61 3.58 26.30
CA ASN A 179 -0.19 2.54 27.00
C ASN A 179 -1.71 2.72 26.85
N THR A 180 -2.15 3.45 25.85
CA THR A 180 -3.55 3.61 25.53
C THR A 180 -3.99 2.33 24.87
N GLY A 181 -4.89 1.61 25.51
CA GLY A 181 -5.48 0.39 24.98
C GLY A 181 -6.08 0.56 23.59
N ASP A 182 -7.18 0.02 23.36
CA ASP A 182 -7.89 -0.22 22.12
C ASP A 182 -7.90 0.94 21.11
N GLU A 183 -7.05 0.85 20.11
CA GLU A 183 -7.10 1.67 18.91
C GLU A 183 -8.21 1.15 17.97
N ASN A 184 -8.87 2.04 17.27
CA ASN A 184 -9.96 1.70 16.39
C ASN A 184 -9.49 0.87 15.18
N THR A 185 -10.21 -0.22 14.90
CA THR A 185 -10.03 -1.00 13.68
C THR A 185 -11.05 -0.54 12.64
N SER A 186 -10.59 -0.18 11.46
CA SER A 186 -11.46 0.32 10.40
C SER A 186 -11.09 -0.20 9.02
N PHE A 187 -12.07 -0.17 8.10
CA PHE A 187 -11.81 -0.40 6.69
C PHE A 187 -11.07 0.80 6.09
N GLN A 188 -9.81 0.60 5.78
CA GLN A 188 -8.96 1.60 5.13
C GLN A 188 -9.07 1.56 3.60
N ARG A 189 -9.47 0.42 3.05
CA ARG A 189 -9.69 0.18 1.62
C ARG A 189 -10.95 -0.66 1.44
N ALA A 190 -11.75 -0.32 0.45
CA ALA A 190 -12.93 -1.09 0.02
C ALA A 190 -13.25 -0.67 -1.42
N TYR A 191 -12.78 -1.44 -2.40
CA TYR A 191 -12.91 -1.09 -3.80
C TYR A 191 -13.04 -2.33 -4.68
N VAL A 192 -13.48 -2.10 -5.91
CA VAL A 192 -13.51 -3.09 -6.97
C VAL A 192 -12.54 -2.71 -8.08
N ASP A 193 -11.85 -3.70 -8.62
CA ASP A 193 -11.07 -3.62 -9.85
C ASP A 193 -11.73 -4.47 -10.92
N GLY A 194 -11.76 -3.97 -12.15
CA GLY A 194 -12.34 -4.74 -13.23
C GLY A 194 -12.00 -4.19 -14.61
N LYS A 195 -12.66 -4.77 -15.62
CA LYS A 195 -12.53 -4.39 -17.03
C LYS A 195 -13.87 -4.04 -17.62
N LEU A 196 -13.94 -2.97 -18.37
CA LEU A 196 -15.12 -2.53 -19.10
C LEU A 196 -14.72 -2.04 -20.50
N GLY A 197 -15.11 -2.76 -21.54
CA GLY A 197 -14.84 -2.38 -22.93
C GLY A 197 -13.35 -2.15 -23.23
N GLY A 198 -12.44 -2.94 -22.63
CA GLY A 198 -10.99 -2.81 -22.82
C GLY A 198 -10.31 -1.78 -21.91
N MET A 199 -11.06 -1.00 -21.14
CA MET A 199 -10.55 -0.12 -20.10
C MET A 199 -10.42 -0.89 -18.77
N ALA A 200 -9.37 -0.64 -18.01
CA ALA A 200 -9.32 -1.04 -16.62
C ALA A 200 -10.05 0.00 -15.76
N VAL A 201 -10.81 -0.47 -14.80
CA VAL A 201 -11.67 0.33 -13.92
C VAL A 201 -11.34 0.00 -12.48
N ARG A 202 -11.15 1.02 -11.65
CA ARG A 202 -11.11 0.92 -10.19
C ARG A 202 -12.12 1.86 -9.59
N ALA A 203 -12.95 1.38 -8.67
CA ALA A 203 -13.99 2.19 -8.03
C ALA A 203 -14.16 1.85 -6.56
N GLY A 204 -14.34 2.85 -5.71
CA GLY A 204 -14.51 2.72 -4.26
C GLY A 204 -13.46 3.48 -3.48
N ARG A 205 -13.15 3.02 -2.26
CA ARG A 205 -12.10 3.58 -1.40
C ARG A 205 -10.79 2.85 -1.62
N TYR A 206 -9.82 3.50 -2.25
CA TYR A 206 -8.51 2.91 -2.57
C TYR A 206 -7.36 3.87 -2.25
N ASN A 207 -6.13 3.40 -2.36
CA ASN A 207 -4.96 4.27 -2.31
C ASN A 207 -4.79 4.96 -3.65
N LEU A 208 -5.05 6.25 -3.69
CA LEU A 208 -4.78 7.07 -4.87
C LEU A 208 -3.31 7.49 -4.84
N VAL A 209 -2.57 7.16 -5.89
CA VAL A 209 -1.16 7.53 -6.03
C VAL A 209 -1.03 8.40 -7.28
N ILE A 210 -0.59 9.65 -7.08
CA ILE A 210 -0.40 10.63 -8.16
C ILE A 210 1.07 11.08 -8.16
N ALA A 211 1.70 11.07 -9.34
CA ALA A 211 3.10 11.48 -9.52
C ALA A 211 4.06 10.70 -8.62
N ASP A 212 3.97 9.36 -8.63
CA ASP A 212 4.75 8.45 -7.79
C ASP A 212 4.67 8.78 -6.29
N GLY A 213 3.50 9.29 -5.86
CA GLY A 213 3.24 9.68 -4.48
C GLY A 213 3.74 11.07 -4.08
N ASN A 214 4.32 11.83 -5.01
CA ASN A 214 4.83 13.17 -4.70
C ASN A 214 3.73 14.24 -4.59
N ILE A 215 2.55 14.01 -5.21
CA ILE A 215 1.39 14.90 -5.09
C ILE A 215 0.40 14.37 -4.06
N TYR A 216 0.02 13.10 -4.21
CA TYR A 216 -0.98 12.45 -3.38
C TYR A 216 -0.66 10.97 -3.27
N ASP A 217 -0.63 10.42 -2.05
CA ASP A 217 -0.42 9.02 -1.78
C ASP A 217 -1.14 8.64 -0.49
N THR A 218 -2.46 8.62 -0.53
CA THR A 218 -3.28 8.18 0.59
C THR A 218 -4.67 7.75 0.10
N ARG A 219 -5.62 7.61 1.02
CA ARG A 219 -6.97 7.16 0.71
C ARG A 219 -7.74 8.18 -0.12
N ALA A 220 -8.52 7.67 -1.05
CA ALA A 220 -9.52 8.46 -1.78
C ALA A 220 -10.74 7.60 -2.11
N ASP A 221 -11.90 8.23 -2.15
CA ASP A 221 -13.15 7.64 -2.61
C ASP A 221 -13.37 8.11 -4.05
N GLY A 222 -13.34 7.19 -5.03
CA GLY A 222 -13.39 7.64 -6.40
C GLY A 222 -13.47 6.54 -7.45
N LEU A 223 -13.27 7.00 -8.67
CA LEU A 223 -13.21 6.20 -9.88
C LEU A 223 -11.89 6.49 -10.59
N GLU A 224 -11.18 5.45 -10.99
CA GLU A 224 -10.03 5.50 -11.89
C GLU A 224 -10.33 4.66 -13.13
N LEU A 225 -10.09 5.23 -14.30
CA LEU A 225 -10.18 4.56 -15.59
C LEU A 225 -8.82 4.61 -16.26
N SER A 226 -8.36 3.50 -16.82
CA SER A 226 -7.13 3.50 -17.60
C SER A 226 -7.28 2.70 -18.88
N TYR A 227 -6.67 3.22 -19.95
CA TYR A 227 -6.69 2.62 -21.27
C TYR A 227 -5.31 2.69 -21.92
N GLY A 228 -4.92 1.63 -22.58
CA GLY A 228 -3.64 1.50 -23.27
C GLY A 228 -2.73 0.44 -22.68
N ASN A 229 -1.64 0.13 -23.38
CA ASN A 229 -0.69 -0.92 -22.99
C ASN A 229 0.69 -0.32 -22.65
N LYS A 230 1.48 0.04 -23.68
CA LYS A 230 2.80 0.66 -23.49
C LYS A 230 2.69 2.09 -22.97
N LEU A 231 1.77 2.84 -23.55
CA LEU A 231 1.34 4.14 -23.05
C LEU A 231 -0.09 3.98 -22.53
N LYS A 232 -0.32 4.39 -21.30
CA LYS A 232 -1.61 4.34 -20.62
C LYS A 232 -2.09 5.75 -20.37
N LEU A 233 -3.29 6.05 -20.85
CA LEU A 233 -4.04 7.21 -20.43
C LEU A 233 -4.86 6.85 -19.19
N LYS A 234 -4.69 7.60 -18.12
CA LYS A 234 -5.44 7.49 -16.88
C LYS A 234 -6.34 8.71 -16.71
N GLY A 235 -7.60 8.48 -16.37
CA GLY A 235 -8.52 9.49 -15.88
C GLY A 235 -9.02 9.10 -14.51
N PHE A 236 -9.05 10.03 -13.57
CA PHE A 236 -9.50 9.76 -12.21
C PHE A 236 -10.25 10.93 -11.62
N ALA A 237 -11.26 10.63 -10.79
CA ALA A 237 -12.06 11.65 -10.11
C ALA A 237 -12.67 11.08 -8.83
N GLY A 238 -12.89 11.95 -7.84
CA GLY A 238 -13.49 11.52 -6.58
C GLY A 238 -13.37 12.55 -5.47
N LYS A 239 -13.28 12.03 -4.24
CA LYS A 239 -13.11 12.81 -3.02
C LYS A 239 -11.89 12.27 -2.26
N ALA A 240 -10.98 13.15 -1.89
CA ALA A 240 -9.88 12.84 -0.99
C ALA A 240 -10.44 12.66 0.43
N THR A 241 -10.04 11.57 1.11
CA THR A 241 -10.57 11.25 2.44
C THR A 241 -9.69 11.77 3.57
N ASP A 242 -8.42 12.00 3.27
CA ASP A 242 -7.47 12.54 4.23
C ASP A 242 -7.23 14.01 3.89
N GLY A 243 -7.48 14.87 4.85
CA GLY A 243 -7.09 16.26 4.81
C GLY A 243 -5.61 16.39 5.13
N ILE A 244 -5.05 17.49 4.73
CA ILE A 244 -3.76 17.93 5.22
C ILE A 244 -4.02 19.00 6.25
N THR A 245 -3.45 18.82 7.42
CA THR A 245 -3.34 19.93 8.37
C THR A 245 -2.44 20.98 7.73
N VAL A 246 -3.02 22.09 7.31
CA VAL A 246 -2.24 23.27 6.97
C VAL A 246 -1.62 23.77 8.27
N VAL A 247 -0.32 23.87 8.30
CA VAL A 247 0.33 24.61 9.38
C VAL A 247 -0.25 26.03 9.35
N PRO A 248 -0.76 26.56 10.47
CA PRO A 248 -1.20 27.94 10.50
C PRO A 248 -0.08 28.82 10.02
N VAL A 249 -0.34 29.49 8.92
CA VAL A 249 0.54 30.59 8.49
C VAL A 249 0.15 31.75 9.37
N ASN A 250 0.94 31.97 10.39
CA ASN A 250 0.78 33.13 11.26
C ASN A 250 1.29 34.35 10.48
N ILE A 251 0.44 34.95 9.67
CA ILE A 251 0.73 36.21 8.99
C ILE A 251 0.30 37.31 9.96
N THR A 252 1.24 37.78 10.76
CA THR A 252 1.00 38.92 11.65
C THR A 252 1.30 40.21 10.89
N ASN A 253 0.27 40.88 10.47
CA ASN A 253 0.36 42.28 10.01
C ASN A 253 -0.07 43.18 11.20
N GLY A 254 0.79 43.27 12.19
CA GLY A 254 0.62 44.14 13.36
C GLY A 254 -0.47 43.72 14.37
N THR A 255 -1.57 43.20 13.95
CA THR A 255 -2.72 42.80 14.80
C THR A 255 -3.49 41.56 14.35
N ASP A 256 -3.29 41.10 13.13
CA ASP A 256 -4.11 40.01 12.56
C ASP A 256 -3.28 38.73 12.38
N THR A 257 -3.84 37.60 12.79
CA THR A 257 -3.24 36.26 12.62
C THR A 257 -4.16 35.43 11.75
N LEU A 258 -3.64 34.95 10.62
CA LEU A 258 -4.33 34.03 9.76
C LEU A 258 -3.95 32.60 10.14
N ILE A 259 -4.93 31.81 10.55
CA ILE A 259 -4.78 30.37 10.83
C ILE A 259 -5.66 29.60 9.87
N GLY A 260 -5.08 28.72 9.08
CA GLY A 260 -5.81 27.85 8.17
C GLY A 260 -5.66 26.37 8.56
N ASP A 261 -6.75 25.63 8.58
CA ASP A 261 -6.76 24.18 8.73
C ASP A 261 -7.52 23.57 7.55
N ILE A 262 -6.91 22.58 6.90
CA ILE A 262 -7.56 21.81 5.84
C ILE A 262 -8.03 20.50 6.44
N GLU A 263 -9.31 20.44 6.82
CA GLU A 263 -9.91 19.26 7.45
C GLU A 263 -10.09 18.09 6.46
N ASN A 264 -10.16 18.36 5.16
CA ASN A 264 -10.30 17.31 4.14
C ASN A 264 -9.66 17.73 2.82
N GLY A 265 -9.22 16.74 2.03
CA GLY A 265 -8.58 16.95 0.74
C GLY A 265 -9.51 17.37 -0.39
N GLY A 266 -10.79 17.63 -0.12
CA GLY A 266 -11.76 18.10 -1.10
C GLY A 266 -12.11 17.09 -2.19
N LYS A 267 -12.58 17.59 -3.31
CA LYS A 267 -12.85 16.81 -4.52
C LYS A 267 -11.62 16.86 -5.43
N TYR A 268 -11.40 15.81 -6.20
CA TYR A 268 -10.32 15.81 -7.18
C TYR A 268 -10.78 15.26 -8.53
N TRP A 269 -10.08 15.67 -9.56
CA TRP A 269 -10.08 15.04 -10.87
C TRP A 269 -8.72 15.23 -11.53
N GLY A 270 -8.35 14.31 -12.41
CA GLY A 270 -7.09 14.42 -13.11
C GLY A 270 -6.99 13.52 -14.32
N LEU A 271 -5.99 13.83 -15.15
CA LEU A 271 -5.58 13.05 -16.28
C LEU A 271 -4.07 12.85 -16.23
N ALA A 272 -3.61 11.65 -16.52
CA ALA A 272 -2.20 11.35 -16.63
C ALA A 272 -1.92 10.42 -17.80
N LEU A 273 -0.78 10.61 -18.44
CA LEU A 273 -0.21 9.71 -19.43
C LEU A 273 1.05 9.10 -18.82
N GLU A 274 1.11 7.78 -18.79
CA GLU A 274 2.25 7.06 -18.24
C GLU A 274 2.64 5.89 -19.13
N GLY A 275 3.93 5.55 -19.19
CA GLY A 275 4.35 4.38 -19.91
C GLY A 275 5.85 4.28 -20.17
N GLU A 276 6.22 3.21 -20.86
CA GLU A 276 7.59 2.93 -21.26
C GLU A 276 7.86 3.51 -22.65
N LEU A 277 8.73 4.53 -22.72
CA LEU A 277 9.13 5.19 -23.97
C LEU A 277 10.20 4.37 -24.73
N ALA A 278 11.11 3.74 -23.99
CA ALA A 278 12.14 2.85 -24.49
C ALA A 278 12.45 1.81 -23.40
N LYS A 279 13.19 0.74 -23.74
CA LYS A 279 13.54 -0.30 -22.77
C LYS A 279 14.17 0.30 -21.52
N GLY A 280 13.50 0.13 -20.40
CA GLY A 280 13.90 0.64 -19.10
C GLY A 280 13.66 2.14 -18.87
N LEU A 281 13.24 2.90 -19.89
CA LEU A 281 12.90 4.32 -19.76
C LEU A 281 11.40 4.50 -19.67
N LYS A 282 10.92 4.92 -18.51
CA LYS A 282 9.50 5.20 -18.24
C LYS A 282 9.30 6.71 -18.08
N ALA A 283 8.16 7.18 -18.51
CA ALA A 283 7.74 8.57 -18.35
C ALA A 283 6.31 8.64 -17.82
N THR A 284 6.04 9.71 -17.09
CA THR A 284 4.70 10.11 -16.67
C THR A 284 4.55 11.60 -16.84
N ALA A 285 3.35 12.05 -17.23
CA ALA A 285 2.99 13.46 -17.23
C ALA A 285 1.48 13.57 -17.01
N GLY A 286 1.05 14.59 -16.27
CA GLY A 286 -0.36 14.75 -15.99
C GLY A 286 -0.70 16.05 -15.30
N TYR A 287 -2.00 16.20 -15.10
CA TYR A 287 -2.59 17.33 -14.36
C TYR A 287 -3.65 16.80 -13.40
N THR A 288 -3.66 17.33 -12.20
CA THR A 288 -4.66 17.03 -11.18
C THR A 288 -5.17 18.34 -10.59
N LYS A 289 -6.48 18.50 -10.52
CA LYS A 289 -7.14 19.61 -9.82
C LYS A 289 -7.79 19.07 -8.55
N PHE A 290 -7.42 19.63 -7.44
CA PHE A 290 -8.13 19.49 -6.17
C PHE A 290 -9.00 20.72 -5.98
N LYS A 291 -10.24 20.51 -5.51
CA LYS A 291 -11.24 21.56 -5.30
C LYS A 291 -11.90 21.41 -3.95
N ASP A 292 -12.36 22.52 -3.43
CA ASP A 292 -13.08 22.58 -2.16
C ASP A 292 -12.25 21.91 -1.03
N MET A 293 -10.93 22.15 -1.02
CA MET A 293 -10.04 21.63 0.03
C MET A 293 -10.22 22.44 1.30
N GLY A 294 -10.82 21.84 2.30
CA GLY A 294 -10.84 22.31 3.66
C GLY A 294 -11.68 23.55 3.98
N THR A 295 -11.65 23.90 5.23
CA THR A 295 -12.16 25.14 5.80
C THR A 295 -11.00 25.86 6.44
N GLY A 296 -10.66 27.02 5.92
CA GLY A 296 -9.74 27.94 6.60
C GLY A 296 -10.51 28.77 7.63
N PHE A 297 -9.90 28.98 8.77
CA PHE A 297 -10.41 29.93 9.75
C PHE A 297 -9.46 31.11 9.80
N VAL A 298 -10.00 32.33 9.74
CA VAL A 298 -9.26 33.54 10.03
C VAL A 298 -9.72 34.02 11.39
N GLU A 299 -8.82 33.99 12.35
CA GLU A 299 -9.02 34.61 13.65
C GLU A 299 -8.29 35.94 13.65
N SER A 300 -9.01 37.04 13.75
CA SER A 300 -8.43 38.36 14.02
C SER A 300 -8.29 38.51 15.54
N LEU A 301 -7.08 38.54 16.03
CA LEU A 301 -6.78 38.93 17.40
C LEU A 301 -6.72 40.45 17.46
N GLY A 302 -7.85 41.08 17.72
CA GLY A 302 -7.95 42.53 17.83
C GLY A 302 -7.06 43.14 18.87
N ALA A 303 -6.74 44.41 18.68
CA ALA A 303 -5.91 45.24 19.56
C ALA A 303 -6.50 45.28 21.02
N PRO A 304 -5.64 45.50 22.02
CA PRO A 304 -6.03 45.48 23.44
C PRO A 304 -6.78 46.74 23.86
N SER A 305 -7.91 47.05 23.25
CA SER A 305 -8.80 48.10 23.69
C SER A 305 -10.24 47.74 23.42
N GLY A 306 -10.87 47.10 24.39
CA GLY A 306 -12.22 47.21 24.89
C GLY A 306 -13.43 46.98 24.03
N ASP A 307 -13.38 47.02 22.71
CA ASP A 307 -14.48 46.78 21.81
C ASP A 307 -14.02 45.82 20.70
N ILE A 308 -14.06 44.53 20.98
CA ILE A 308 -13.77 43.48 19.98
C ILE A 308 -15.10 43.18 19.26
N PRO A 309 -15.23 43.52 17.99
CA PRO A 309 -16.32 42.97 17.20
C PRO A 309 -16.11 41.45 17.06
N ASP A 310 -17.17 40.72 17.17
CA ASP A 310 -17.30 39.28 17.10
C ASP A 310 -16.32 38.63 16.10
N PHE A 311 -15.70 37.53 16.52
CA PHE A 311 -14.85 36.66 15.73
C PHE A 311 -15.48 36.31 14.40
N PHE A 312 -14.81 36.68 13.30
CA PHE A 312 -15.22 36.26 11.97
C PHE A 312 -14.67 34.89 11.65
N TYR A 313 -15.49 33.87 11.78
CA TYR A 313 -15.20 32.57 11.20
C TYR A 313 -15.50 32.59 9.71
N GLY A 314 -14.48 32.56 8.88
CA GLY A 314 -14.59 32.44 7.43
C GLY A 314 -14.35 31.03 6.98
N LYS A 315 -15.31 30.48 6.22
CA LYS A 315 -15.07 29.26 5.44
C LYS A 315 -14.48 29.67 4.11
N THR A 316 -13.29 29.16 3.78
CA THR A 316 -12.71 29.37 2.46
C THR A 316 -12.55 28.03 1.75
N ASP A 317 -12.90 27.99 0.48
CA ASP A 317 -12.63 26.88 -0.39
C ASP A 317 -11.27 27.14 -1.06
N ILE A 318 -10.32 26.22 -0.85
CA ILE A 318 -8.99 26.27 -1.47
C ILE A 318 -8.96 25.28 -2.63
N ASP A 319 -8.55 25.76 -3.77
CA ASP A 319 -8.35 24.98 -4.98
C ASP A 319 -6.86 24.87 -5.30
N ASN A 320 -6.40 23.70 -5.72
CA ASN A 320 -5.03 23.51 -6.18
C ASN A 320 -4.98 22.71 -7.48
N GLY A 321 -4.39 23.28 -8.51
CA GLY A 321 -4.10 22.62 -9.78
C GLY A 321 -2.62 22.25 -9.86
N ILE A 322 -2.29 20.97 -10.05
CA ILE A 322 -0.90 20.52 -10.03
C ILE A 322 -0.57 19.79 -11.32
N TRP A 323 0.42 20.31 -12.06
CA TRP A 323 1.07 19.65 -13.19
C TRP A 323 2.24 18.82 -12.69
N HIS A 324 2.47 17.68 -13.33
CA HIS A 324 3.66 16.86 -13.08
C HIS A 324 4.24 16.29 -14.38
N ALA A 325 5.55 16.13 -14.39
CA ALA A 325 6.25 15.40 -15.43
C ALA A 325 7.44 14.65 -14.81
N GLY A 326 7.55 13.35 -15.09
CA GLY A 326 8.57 12.51 -14.49
C GLY A 326 9.18 11.53 -15.48
N LEU A 327 10.43 11.18 -15.22
CA LEU A 327 11.18 10.15 -15.92
C LEU A 327 11.81 9.19 -14.93
N SER A 328 11.87 7.92 -15.31
CA SER A 328 12.55 6.88 -14.54
C SER A 328 13.31 5.97 -15.50
N TYR A 329 14.57 5.69 -15.19
CA TYR A 329 15.42 4.87 -16.04
C TYR A 329 16.08 3.73 -15.27
N ASP A 330 15.85 2.50 -15.74
CA ASP A 330 16.41 1.28 -15.18
C ASP A 330 17.76 0.95 -15.87
N ILE A 331 18.86 0.95 -15.11
CA ILE A 331 20.23 0.64 -15.58
C ILE A 331 20.76 -0.53 -14.77
N GLY A 332 20.61 -1.74 -15.29
CA GLY A 332 21.00 -2.96 -14.58
C GLY A 332 20.21 -3.14 -13.29
N HIS A 333 20.85 -2.96 -12.15
CA HIS A 333 20.21 -3.03 -10.82
C HIS A 333 19.88 -1.66 -10.23
N PHE A 334 20.20 -0.60 -10.92
CA PHE A 334 19.93 0.78 -10.50
C PHE A 334 18.68 1.31 -11.20
N ASN A 335 17.92 2.12 -10.47
CA ASN A 335 16.88 2.97 -11.03
C ASN A 335 17.18 4.42 -10.69
N LEU A 336 17.22 5.28 -11.70
CA LEU A 336 17.34 6.73 -11.57
C LEU A 336 15.99 7.34 -11.92
N SER A 337 15.46 8.21 -11.06
CA SER A 337 14.18 8.89 -11.29
C SER A 337 14.28 10.39 -11.05
N ALA A 338 13.47 11.15 -11.79
CA ALA A 338 13.29 12.58 -11.58
C ALA A 338 11.82 12.94 -11.84
N MET A 339 11.27 13.81 -10.98
CA MET A 339 9.91 14.33 -11.09
C MET A 339 9.95 15.84 -10.95
N TYR A 340 9.30 16.55 -11.86
CA TYR A 340 9.02 17.98 -11.75
C TYR A 340 7.55 18.21 -11.47
N LEU A 341 7.24 19.18 -10.64
CA LEU A 341 5.92 19.52 -10.13
C LEU A 341 5.70 21.01 -10.25
N LYS A 342 4.48 21.43 -10.61
CA LYS A 342 4.08 22.85 -10.66
C LYS A 342 2.65 22.97 -10.15
N GLY A 343 2.49 23.68 -9.05
CA GLY A 343 1.20 23.95 -8.41
C GLY A 343 0.62 25.29 -8.81
N ASP A 344 -0.68 25.45 -8.59
CA ASP A 344 -1.48 26.66 -8.78
C ASP A 344 -2.58 26.67 -7.71
N LEU A 345 -2.17 27.09 -6.51
CA LEU A 345 -3.03 27.19 -5.35
C LEU A 345 -3.80 28.51 -5.37
N SER A 346 -5.09 28.43 -5.21
CA SER A 346 -5.97 29.60 -5.15
C SER A 346 -6.99 29.47 -4.04
N ALA A 347 -7.27 30.54 -3.34
CA ALA A 347 -8.36 30.65 -2.37
C ALA A 347 -9.55 31.34 -3.05
N ASP A 348 -10.59 30.57 -3.33
CA ASP A 348 -11.84 31.10 -3.88
C ASP A 348 -12.81 31.43 -2.73
N LYS A 349 -13.39 32.62 -2.76
CA LYS A 349 -14.50 33.04 -1.88
C LYS A 349 -14.15 33.27 -0.41
N PHE A 350 -13.04 33.89 -0.13
CA PHE A 350 -12.89 34.52 1.16
C PHE A 350 -13.83 35.76 1.25
N ASN A 351 -14.49 35.90 2.42
CA ASN A 351 -15.43 36.99 2.62
C ASN A 351 -14.80 38.34 2.28
N VAL A 352 -15.45 39.17 1.55
CA VAL A 352 -15.17 40.41 0.79
C VAL A 352 -14.04 41.34 1.31
N MET A 353 -13.56 41.21 2.54
CA MET A 353 -12.51 42.08 3.08
C MET A 353 -11.07 41.62 2.83
N PHE A 354 -10.82 40.34 2.51
CA PHE A 354 -9.46 39.80 2.44
C PHE A 354 -9.11 39.05 1.14
N ASP A 355 -10.03 38.96 0.20
CA ASP A 355 -9.94 38.10 -1.00
C ASP A 355 -8.66 38.34 -1.84
N GLY A 356 -8.24 39.59 -1.99
CA GLY A 356 -7.02 39.91 -2.73
C GLY A 356 -5.72 39.74 -1.94
N GLU A 357 -5.75 39.83 -0.62
CA GLU A 357 -4.54 39.79 0.21
C GLU A 357 -4.08 38.35 0.47
N ILE A 358 -5.01 37.37 0.57
CA ILE A 358 -4.68 35.97 0.76
C ILE A 358 -3.99 35.39 -0.46
N ASN A 359 -4.53 35.63 -1.66
CA ASN A 359 -3.92 35.16 -2.89
C ASN A 359 -2.54 35.81 -3.10
N LYS A 360 -2.37 37.08 -2.76
CA LYS A 360 -1.03 37.71 -2.75
C LYS A 360 -0.08 37.06 -1.74
N ALA A 361 -0.55 36.69 -0.56
CA ALA A 361 0.26 36.01 0.44
C ALA A 361 0.63 34.60 -0.01
N ILE A 362 -0.31 33.87 -0.67
CA ILE A 362 -0.02 32.57 -1.28
C ILE A 362 1.10 32.72 -2.30
N ASP A 363 0.95 33.63 -3.26
CA ASP A 363 1.95 33.86 -4.31
C ASP A 363 3.29 34.36 -3.78
N GLN A 364 3.28 35.10 -2.69
CA GLN A 364 4.49 35.68 -2.10
C GLN A 364 5.29 34.68 -1.24
N TYR A 365 4.62 33.80 -0.51
CA TYR A 365 5.25 32.97 0.53
C TYR A 365 5.23 31.47 0.25
N LEU A 366 4.41 30.98 -0.67
CA LEU A 366 4.27 29.56 -0.97
C LEU A 366 4.80 29.24 -2.36
N ASP A 367 5.94 28.59 -2.41
CA ASP A 367 6.53 28.13 -3.67
C ASP A 367 5.58 27.24 -4.44
N ASP A 368 5.48 27.50 -5.74
CA ASP A 368 4.57 26.83 -6.67
C ASP A 368 5.24 25.74 -7.51
N ASP A 369 6.55 25.59 -7.42
CA ASP A 369 7.30 24.56 -8.14
C ASP A 369 8.12 23.64 -7.22
N GLY A 370 8.51 22.51 -7.77
CA GLY A 370 9.32 21.56 -7.04
C GLY A 370 9.84 20.44 -7.91
N PHE A 371 10.83 19.73 -7.40
CA PHE A 371 11.36 18.54 -8.02
C PHE A 371 11.80 17.49 -6.99
N VAL A 372 11.78 16.24 -7.42
CA VAL A 372 12.26 15.10 -6.65
C VAL A 372 13.19 14.27 -7.53
N ILE A 373 14.40 13.98 -7.05
CA ILE A 373 15.36 13.11 -7.72
C ILE A 373 15.61 11.90 -6.84
N GLY A 374 15.58 10.69 -7.43
CA GLY A 374 15.78 9.43 -6.74
C GLY A 374 16.78 8.52 -7.42
N LEU A 375 17.57 7.83 -6.62
CA LEU A 375 18.42 6.73 -7.03
C LEU A 375 18.14 5.54 -6.14
N SER A 376 17.87 4.38 -6.73
CA SER A 376 17.72 3.15 -5.98
C SER A 376 18.54 2.01 -6.59
N TYR A 377 18.93 1.08 -5.73
CA TYR A 377 19.67 -0.13 -6.08
C TYR A 377 18.91 -1.34 -5.57
N LYS A 378 18.50 -2.22 -6.50
CA LYS A 378 17.73 -3.45 -6.17
C LYS A 378 16.49 -3.14 -5.31
N GLY A 379 16.24 -3.97 -4.32
CA GLY A 379 15.15 -3.93 -3.34
C GLY A 379 15.05 -5.27 -2.63
N ALA A 380 14.67 -5.25 -1.35
CA ALA A 380 14.33 -6.47 -0.63
C ALA A 380 13.06 -7.10 -1.24
N LYS A 381 13.08 -8.42 -1.38
CA LYS A 381 11.94 -9.23 -1.84
C LYS A 381 11.54 -10.14 -0.69
N ALA A 382 10.31 -10.02 -0.22
CA ALA A 382 9.85 -10.75 0.96
C ALA A 382 9.99 -12.27 0.83
N GLU A 383 9.83 -12.81 -0.40
CA GLU A 383 9.97 -14.23 -0.71
C GLU A 383 11.43 -14.72 -0.75
N ASP A 384 12.42 -13.82 -0.85
CA ASP A 384 13.84 -14.13 -1.09
C ASP A 384 14.69 -13.67 0.09
N ALA A 385 14.92 -14.57 1.04
CA ALA A 385 15.71 -14.29 2.23
C ALA A 385 17.16 -13.92 1.85
N GLY A 386 17.67 -12.82 2.43
CA GLY A 386 18.97 -12.26 2.10
C GLY A 386 18.95 -11.24 0.96
N SER A 387 17.82 -11.05 0.28
CA SER A 387 17.68 -9.97 -0.69
C SER A 387 17.70 -8.61 0.02
N TRP A 388 18.26 -7.61 -0.66
CA TRP A 388 18.40 -6.27 -0.10
C TRP A 388 18.37 -5.18 -1.15
N GLY A 389 18.14 -3.96 -0.72
CA GLY A 389 18.25 -2.78 -1.54
C GLY A 389 18.59 -1.55 -0.73
N ALA A 390 18.95 -0.49 -1.44
CA ALA A 390 19.22 0.82 -0.87
C ALA A 390 18.69 1.90 -1.80
N TRP A 391 18.38 3.07 -1.22
CA TRP A 391 17.89 4.20 -1.99
C TRP A 391 18.35 5.51 -1.38
N ALA A 392 18.41 6.53 -2.24
CA ALA A 392 18.62 7.92 -1.87
C ALA A 392 17.67 8.80 -2.67
N LYS A 393 17.05 9.78 -2.02
CA LYS A 393 16.19 10.77 -2.67
C LYS A 393 16.53 12.16 -2.21
N TYR A 394 16.47 13.12 -3.11
CA TYR A 394 16.52 14.54 -2.81
C TYR A 394 15.18 15.17 -3.18
N TYR A 395 14.68 15.99 -2.29
CA TYR A 395 13.40 16.68 -2.39
C TYR A 395 13.65 18.19 -2.39
N ASP A 396 12.99 18.91 -3.26
CA ASP A 396 12.78 20.34 -3.22
C ASP A 396 11.36 20.60 -3.70
N GLN A 397 10.41 20.55 -2.78
CA GLN A 397 8.98 20.65 -3.08
C GLN A 397 8.41 21.93 -2.48
N GLY A 398 7.88 22.78 -3.34
CA GLY A 398 7.11 23.95 -2.94
C GLY A 398 5.79 23.56 -2.29
N ALA A 399 5.24 24.41 -1.45
CA ALA A 399 4.01 24.17 -0.71
C ALA A 399 2.81 23.87 -1.61
N GLN A 400 2.78 24.44 -2.81
CA GLN A 400 1.69 24.25 -3.77
C GLN A 400 1.82 22.96 -4.61
N THR A 401 2.92 22.19 -4.49
CA THR A 401 3.22 21.06 -5.36
C THR A 401 2.66 19.73 -4.88
N TYR A 402 2.03 19.70 -3.72
CA TYR A 402 1.45 18.48 -3.14
C TYR A 402 0.21 18.79 -2.30
N VAL A 403 -0.60 17.76 -2.09
CA VAL A 403 -1.81 17.85 -1.25
C VAL A 403 -1.71 16.88 -0.08
N ALA A 404 -1.44 15.60 -0.32
CA ALA A 404 -1.22 14.61 0.74
C ALA A 404 -0.29 13.51 0.26
N HIS A 405 0.78 13.26 0.95
CA HIS A 405 1.67 12.17 0.64
C HIS A 405 2.16 11.47 1.91
N THR A 406 2.61 10.24 1.75
CA THR A 406 3.09 9.40 2.85
C THR A 406 4.59 9.40 3.00
N THR A 407 5.29 10.34 2.34
CA THR A 407 6.75 10.43 2.48
C THR A 407 7.11 10.89 3.88
N ASP A 408 8.00 10.16 4.53
CA ASP A 408 8.53 10.52 5.84
C ASP A 408 9.53 11.68 5.80
N ALA A 409 9.88 12.16 4.60
CA ALA A 409 10.71 13.35 4.40
C ALA A 409 9.98 14.65 4.76
N ASN A 410 8.64 14.67 4.61
CA ASN A 410 7.85 15.86 4.94
C ASN A 410 7.25 15.76 6.34
N THR A 411 7.73 16.61 7.23
CA THR A 411 7.25 16.76 8.60
C THR A 411 6.64 18.14 8.85
N PHE A 412 6.59 18.97 7.81
CA PHE A 412 6.26 20.40 7.90
C PHE A 412 4.87 20.72 7.33
N GLY A 413 4.06 19.72 6.97
CA GLY A 413 2.73 19.94 6.37
C GLY A 413 2.84 20.61 4.99
N MET A 414 2.00 21.58 4.69
CA MET A 414 1.96 22.29 3.40
C MET A 414 2.84 23.53 3.35
N THR A 415 3.97 23.56 4.03
CA THR A 415 4.87 24.71 4.01
C THR A 415 5.97 24.61 2.96
N GLY A 416 5.96 23.55 2.17
CA GLY A 416 7.09 23.19 1.34
C GLY A 416 8.28 22.69 2.15
N PHE A 417 9.08 21.84 1.56
CA PHE A 417 10.27 21.28 2.22
C PHE A 417 11.36 20.94 1.21
N LYS A 418 12.59 20.93 1.68
CA LYS A 418 13.73 20.45 0.91
C LYS A 418 14.69 19.66 1.77
N GLY A 419 15.47 18.81 1.14
CA GLY A 419 16.46 17.98 1.82
C GLY A 419 16.58 16.60 1.20
N PHE A 420 17.10 15.66 1.96
CA PHE A 420 17.34 14.32 1.45
C PHE A 420 16.85 13.24 2.39
N GLY A 421 16.56 12.07 1.81
CA GLY A 421 16.35 10.82 2.50
C GLY A 421 17.25 9.74 1.94
N VAL A 422 17.76 8.87 2.79
CA VAL A 422 18.51 7.67 2.42
C VAL A 422 17.94 6.47 3.20
N GLY A 423 17.96 5.30 2.59
CA GLY A 423 17.48 4.12 3.28
C GLY A 423 17.95 2.83 2.66
N ALA A 424 17.74 1.75 3.41
CA ALA A 424 18.02 0.40 2.98
C ALA A 424 16.95 -0.56 3.51
N ASN A 425 16.77 -1.67 2.82
CA ASN A 425 15.92 -2.76 3.24
C ASN A 425 16.61 -4.10 3.09
N TYR A 426 16.23 -5.06 3.92
CA TYR A 426 16.83 -6.39 3.94
C TYR A 426 15.78 -7.44 4.32
N THR A 427 15.73 -8.55 3.59
CA THR A 427 14.86 -9.68 3.94
C THR A 427 15.56 -10.60 4.90
N LEU A 428 15.21 -10.51 6.19
CA LEU A 428 15.78 -11.27 7.28
C LEU A 428 15.51 -12.78 7.15
N ALA A 429 14.28 -13.11 6.78
CA ALA A 429 13.79 -14.44 6.47
C ALA A 429 12.63 -14.32 5.50
N LYS A 430 12.19 -15.42 4.91
CA LYS A 430 11.00 -15.41 4.05
C LYS A 430 9.83 -14.70 4.75
N ASN A 431 9.25 -13.69 4.08
CA ASN A 431 8.15 -12.88 4.56
C ASN A 431 8.47 -11.96 5.76
N ILE A 432 9.75 -11.73 6.06
CA ILE A 432 10.20 -10.83 7.13
C ILE A 432 11.19 -9.83 6.56
N VAL A 433 10.77 -8.57 6.42
CA VAL A 433 11.58 -7.49 5.84
C VAL A 433 11.84 -6.41 6.87
N ALA A 434 13.11 -6.07 7.06
CA ALA A 434 13.55 -4.93 7.87
C ALA A 434 13.86 -3.74 6.98
N ASN A 435 13.50 -2.54 7.42
CA ASN A 435 13.77 -1.27 6.77
C ASN A 435 14.48 -0.32 7.73
N VAL A 436 15.37 0.50 7.20
CA VAL A 436 15.98 1.62 7.89
C VAL A 436 16.04 2.81 6.94
N ALA A 437 15.71 4.00 7.45
CA ALA A 437 15.81 5.24 6.68
C ALA A 437 16.24 6.41 7.58
N TYR A 438 16.90 7.37 6.97
CA TYR A 438 17.26 8.64 7.61
C TYR A 438 16.89 9.77 6.67
N TYR A 439 16.24 10.79 7.23
CA TYR A 439 15.84 12.00 6.53
C TYR A 439 16.45 13.21 7.22
N ASN A 440 16.90 14.15 6.41
CA ASN A 440 17.36 15.46 6.84
C ASN A 440 16.72 16.49 5.93
N THR A 441 15.74 17.19 6.46
CA THR A 441 14.90 18.12 5.68
C THR A 441 14.74 19.45 6.42
N GLU A 442 14.39 20.48 5.67
CA GLU A 442 14.09 21.81 6.20
C GLU A 442 12.81 22.35 5.54
N SER A 443 12.04 23.16 6.28
CA SER A 443 10.88 23.87 5.76
C SER A 443 11.33 25.02 4.86
N LYS A 444 10.64 25.20 3.73
CA LYS A 444 10.88 26.33 2.81
C LYS A 444 10.23 27.60 3.33
N LEU A 445 9.03 27.54 3.87
CA LEU A 445 8.29 28.70 4.36
C LEU A 445 9.02 29.45 5.48
N ALA A 446 9.70 28.74 6.36
CA ALA A 446 10.39 29.37 7.49
C ALA A 446 11.48 30.38 7.08
N LYS A 447 11.97 30.32 5.84
CA LYS A 447 12.98 31.22 5.29
C LYS A 447 12.39 32.47 4.64
N GLU A 448 11.10 32.42 4.24
CA GLU A 448 10.45 33.45 3.47
C GLU A 448 9.80 34.55 4.36
N ILE A 449 9.58 34.25 5.65
CA ILE A 449 8.87 35.16 6.56
C ILE A 449 9.85 36.18 7.18
N PRO A 450 9.74 37.49 6.89
CA PRO A 450 10.56 38.52 7.52
C PRO A 450 10.36 38.55 9.04
N GLY A 451 11.46 38.53 9.79
CA GLY A 451 11.45 38.54 11.26
C GLY A 451 11.35 37.19 11.93
N ALA A 452 11.16 36.12 11.15
CA ALA A 452 11.18 34.75 11.66
C ALA A 452 12.61 34.22 11.92
N ALA A 453 13.64 35.00 11.66
CA ALA A 453 15.05 34.58 11.75
C ALA A 453 15.44 33.95 13.10
N ASP A 454 14.87 34.44 14.22
CA ASP A 454 15.10 33.89 15.55
C ASP A 454 14.37 32.54 15.77
N TYR A 455 13.39 32.21 14.90
CA TYR A 455 12.67 30.95 14.89
C TYR A 455 13.20 30.00 13.82
N LEU A 456 14.07 30.45 12.93
CA LEU A 456 14.53 29.73 11.72
C LEU A 456 15.50 28.58 12.00
N ASP A 457 16.24 28.63 13.11
CA ASP A 457 17.07 27.49 13.54
C ASP A 457 16.23 26.23 13.84
N ARG A 458 14.92 26.39 13.92
CA ARG A 458 13.94 25.35 14.18
C ARG A 458 13.28 24.81 12.92
N SER A 459 13.71 25.25 11.74
CA SER A 459 13.16 24.84 10.45
C SER A 459 13.70 23.51 9.94
N LYS A 460 14.65 22.91 10.63
CA LYS A 460 15.30 21.65 10.23
C LYS A 460 14.73 20.49 11.02
N ASP A 461 14.57 19.37 10.34
CA ASP A 461 14.12 18.12 10.93
C ASP A 461 15.04 16.96 10.54
N HIS A 462 15.39 16.15 11.54
CA HIS A 462 16.15 14.93 11.40
C HIS A 462 15.27 13.76 11.84
N ARG A 463 14.99 12.87 10.93
CA ARG A 463 14.16 11.71 11.23
C ARG A 463 14.90 10.42 10.97
N PHE A 464 15.00 9.58 11.99
CA PHE A 464 15.46 8.22 11.88
C PHE A 464 14.23 7.29 11.94
N TRP A 465 14.09 6.44 10.94
CA TRP A 465 12.99 5.49 10.79
C TRP A 465 13.54 4.08 10.75
N THR A 466 12.93 3.18 11.47
CA THR A 466 13.17 1.74 11.32
C THR A 466 11.88 0.96 11.52
N ASP A 467 11.71 -0.10 10.76
CA ASP A 467 10.61 -1.03 10.93
C ASP A 467 10.99 -2.46 10.55
N VAL A 468 10.20 -3.40 11.06
CA VAL A 468 10.21 -4.80 10.63
C VAL A 468 8.78 -5.18 10.29
N THR A 469 8.57 -5.64 9.05
CA THR A 469 7.28 -6.07 8.53
C THR A 469 7.26 -7.57 8.33
N PHE A 470 6.24 -8.22 8.87
CA PHE A 470 5.92 -9.64 8.71
C PHE A 470 4.71 -9.76 7.80
N THR A 471 4.77 -10.59 6.77
CA THR A 471 3.65 -10.85 5.85
C THR A 471 3.23 -12.31 5.89
N PHE A 472 1.92 -12.59 5.77
CA PHE A 472 1.36 -13.95 5.82
C PHE A 472 0.11 -14.10 4.96
#